data_80990a1a515e6e0cfee362a9ee372e5f
#
_entry.id   80990a1a515e6e0cfee362a9ee372e5f
#
_cell.length_a   1.000
_cell.length_b   1.000
_cell.length_c   1.000
_cell.angle_alpha   90.00
_cell.angle_beta   90.00
_cell.angle_gamma   90.00
#
_symmetry.space_group_name_H-M   'P 1'
#
loop_
_entity.id
_entity.type
_entity.pdbx_description
1 polymer ?
#
loop_
_entity_poly.entity_id
_entity_poly.type
_entity_poly.pdbx_seq_one_letter_code
_entity_poly.pdbx_strand_id
1 'polypeptide(L)'
;MSTTTITKNPTIVSIFSGCGGLDLGFHQEGYKTIWANDFAEWAVESFRANFGDVIHLKDITKIDPYTDKSIPDCDVVLGGFPCQDFSIIWKQPGLNGTRGGLFRHFAEFVDAKKPKAFIAENVKGLLTANDGKAIDTIIKDFESIAPGYLVKPHLYNFAEYGVPQFRERVLFVGVRLDTGFNFIHPKPTHGPNADRPYFTAGEALVGVEKVPYNNEHINIKEKTRQMLSLIPEGGNFTDIPKDNPLYVKGMISHVYRRIKLDEPAKTIIAAGGGGTWGYHYPEPRPLTNRERARLQSFPDDFVFKGSVTEVRRQIGNAVPPEGVRAVARRLMPLFTGDYTPVDLMPEYEKMKKMTVKERLEYVSSEMI
;
A
#
# COMPACT_ATOMS: atom_id res chain seq x y z
N MET A 1 -36.52 -21.65 12.62
CA MET A 1 -35.63 -21.07 13.64
C MET A 1 -34.40 -20.61 12.90
N SER A 2 -34.28 -19.32 12.67
CA SER A 2 -33.11 -18.73 12.01
C SER A 2 -31.95 -18.73 13.01
N THR A 3 -30.98 -19.59 12.81
CA THR A 3 -29.72 -19.54 13.54
C THR A 3 -28.97 -18.32 13.06
N THR A 4 -29.00 -17.27 13.84
CA THR A 4 -28.10 -16.11 13.66
C THR A 4 -26.67 -16.60 13.86
N THR A 5 -26.01 -16.96 12.77
CA THR A 5 -24.59 -17.28 12.79
C THR A 5 -23.90 -15.96 13.15
N ILE A 6 -23.36 -15.85 14.37
CA ILE A 6 -22.45 -14.78 14.75
C ILE A 6 -21.24 -14.96 13.86
N THR A 7 -21.17 -14.22 12.77
CA THR A 7 -20.01 -14.21 11.88
C THR A 7 -18.87 -13.52 12.64
N LYS A 8 -17.94 -14.34 13.14
CA LYS A 8 -16.70 -13.85 13.74
C LYS A 8 -15.94 -13.07 12.67
N ASN A 9 -15.52 -11.83 12.95
CA ASN A 9 -14.73 -11.02 12.03
C ASN A 9 -13.50 -11.80 11.57
N PRO A 10 -13.19 -11.85 10.26
CA PRO A 10 -11.98 -12.50 9.78
C PRO A 10 -10.73 -11.91 10.42
N THR A 11 -9.83 -12.78 10.85
CA THR A 11 -8.63 -12.39 11.60
C THR A 11 -7.43 -12.17 10.69
N ILE A 12 -6.62 -11.17 11.04
CA ILE A 12 -5.43 -10.77 10.28
C ILE A 12 -4.17 -10.93 11.15
N VAL A 13 -3.13 -11.53 10.57
CA VAL A 13 -1.74 -11.34 10.97
C VAL A 13 -1.10 -10.40 9.94
N SER A 14 -0.60 -9.25 10.41
CA SER A 14 -0.05 -8.18 9.57
C SER A 14 1.44 -8.03 9.79
N ILE A 15 2.23 -8.10 8.72
CA ILE A 15 3.69 -7.94 8.79
C ILE A 15 4.15 -6.80 7.89
N PHE A 16 5.25 -6.15 8.25
CA PHE A 16 5.63 -4.88 7.63
C PHE A 16 4.48 -3.86 7.69
N SER A 17 3.76 -3.86 8.81
CA SER A 17 2.46 -3.17 8.95
C SER A 17 2.58 -1.65 8.82
N GLY A 18 3.79 -1.09 9.05
CA GLY A 18 3.98 0.35 9.12
C GLY A 18 3.05 0.99 10.15
N CYS A 19 2.43 2.10 9.79
CA CYS A 19 1.41 2.73 10.64
C CYS A 19 0.00 2.13 10.48
N GLY A 20 -0.17 1.06 9.67
CA GLY A 20 -1.44 0.34 9.54
C GLY A 20 -2.36 0.84 8.42
N GLY A 21 -1.82 1.42 7.34
CA GLY A 21 -2.67 1.89 6.22
C GLY A 21 -3.41 0.76 5.52
N LEU A 22 -2.74 -0.36 5.24
CA LEU A 22 -3.36 -1.56 4.67
C LEU A 22 -4.36 -2.18 5.65
N ASP A 23 -3.98 -2.30 6.92
CA ASP A 23 -4.83 -2.81 7.99
C ASP A 23 -6.12 -1.99 8.14
N LEU A 24 -6.02 -0.65 8.08
CA LEU A 24 -7.18 0.24 8.22
C LEU A 24 -8.22 -0.01 7.14
N GLY A 25 -7.79 -0.17 5.89
CA GLY A 25 -8.72 -0.47 4.79
C GLY A 25 -9.46 -1.79 4.99
N PHE A 26 -8.79 -2.81 5.52
CA PHE A 26 -9.41 -4.08 5.88
C PHE A 26 -10.32 -3.96 7.11
N HIS A 27 -9.91 -3.24 8.16
CA HIS A 27 -10.74 -2.98 9.33
C HIS A 27 -12.06 -2.30 8.97
N GLN A 28 -12.05 -1.32 8.05
CA GLN A 28 -13.25 -0.63 7.57
C GLN A 28 -14.24 -1.56 6.84
N GLU A 29 -13.79 -2.73 6.39
CA GLU A 29 -14.62 -3.77 5.78
C GLU A 29 -14.88 -4.95 6.75
N GLY A 30 -14.63 -4.79 8.06
CA GLY A 30 -15.02 -5.75 9.08
C GLY A 30 -13.98 -6.81 9.45
N TYR A 31 -12.74 -6.70 8.99
CA TYR A 31 -11.64 -7.55 9.42
C TYR A 31 -11.05 -7.07 10.75
N LYS A 32 -10.31 -7.94 11.43
CA LYS A 32 -9.66 -7.62 12.70
C LYS A 32 -8.21 -8.08 12.70
N THR A 33 -7.26 -7.14 12.80
CA THR A 33 -5.86 -7.47 13.07
C THR A 33 -5.72 -7.95 14.51
N ILE A 34 -5.17 -9.13 14.68
CA ILE A 34 -4.99 -9.79 15.98
C ILE A 34 -3.51 -9.89 16.37
N TRP A 35 -2.62 -9.72 15.42
CA TRP A 35 -1.18 -9.65 15.60
C TRP A 35 -0.57 -8.83 14.46
N ALA A 36 0.36 -7.95 14.78
CA ALA A 36 1.07 -7.15 13.78
C ALA A 36 2.55 -7.00 14.14
N ASN A 37 3.39 -6.65 13.13
CA ASN A 37 4.81 -6.41 13.32
C ASN A 37 5.33 -5.31 12.40
N ASP A 38 6.19 -4.46 12.96
CA ASP A 38 7.07 -3.57 12.22
C ASP A 38 8.36 -3.32 13.02
N PHE A 39 9.44 -2.88 12.36
CA PHE A 39 10.70 -2.56 13.02
C PHE A 39 10.87 -1.07 13.32
N ALA A 40 10.02 -0.20 12.75
CA ALA A 40 10.09 1.25 12.91
C ALA A 40 9.28 1.69 14.12
N GLU A 41 9.96 2.13 15.18
CA GLU A 41 9.37 2.50 16.47
C GLU A 41 8.16 3.43 16.33
N TRP A 42 8.29 4.54 15.59
CA TRP A 42 7.20 5.51 15.44
C TRP A 42 6.02 5.01 14.60
N ALA A 43 6.26 4.08 13.68
CA ALA A 43 5.19 3.41 12.96
C ALA A 43 4.41 2.47 13.89
N VAL A 44 5.12 1.72 14.74
CA VAL A 44 4.53 0.87 15.78
C VAL A 44 3.70 1.69 16.77
N GLU A 45 4.19 2.85 17.22
CA GLU A 45 3.45 3.74 18.12
C GLU A 45 2.18 4.32 17.46
N SER A 46 2.25 4.67 16.16
CA SER A 46 1.07 5.10 15.41
C SER A 46 0.07 3.96 15.23
N PHE A 47 0.53 2.77 14.89
CA PHE A 47 -0.32 1.59 14.78
C PHE A 47 -1.03 1.30 16.10
N ARG A 48 -0.27 1.26 17.21
CA ARG A 48 -0.80 1.01 18.57
C ARG A 48 -1.86 2.03 18.98
N ALA A 49 -1.66 3.30 18.63
CA ALA A 49 -2.60 4.38 18.95
C ALA A 49 -3.97 4.23 18.25
N ASN A 50 -4.02 3.53 17.10
CA ASN A 50 -5.24 3.40 16.29
C ASN A 50 -5.87 2.00 16.34
N PHE A 51 -5.07 0.94 16.60
CA PHE A 51 -5.53 -0.46 16.56
C PHE A 51 -5.37 -1.19 17.90
N GLY A 52 -4.74 -0.57 18.89
CA GLY A 52 -4.46 -1.21 20.17
C GLY A 52 -3.13 -1.96 20.22
N ASP A 53 -2.87 -2.62 21.32
CA ASP A 53 -1.58 -3.26 21.64
C ASP A 53 -1.46 -4.67 21.03
N VAL A 54 -1.65 -4.77 19.73
CA VAL A 54 -1.51 -6.02 18.96
C VAL A 54 -0.26 -6.02 18.09
N ILE A 55 0.53 -4.93 18.12
CA ILE A 55 1.74 -4.76 17.29
C ILE A 55 3.02 -4.93 18.09
N HIS A 56 3.99 -5.60 17.48
CA HIS A 56 5.29 -5.90 18.05
C HIS A 56 6.40 -5.14 17.33
N LEU A 57 7.18 -4.35 18.09
CA LEU A 57 8.40 -3.70 17.61
C LEU A 57 9.52 -4.75 17.55
N LYS A 58 9.73 -5.32 16.38
CA LYS A 58 10.75 -6.38 16.20
C LYS A 58 11.19 -6.46 14.74
N ASP A 59 12.47 -6.70 14.52
CA ASP A 59 13.00 -7.01 13.21
C ASP A 59 12.44 -8.37 12.74
N ILE A 60 11.80 -8.39 11.58
CA ILE A 60 11.15 -9.59 11.02
C ILE A 60 12.14 -10.76 10.85
N THR A 61 13.41 -10.47 10.58
CA THR A 61 14.47 -11.48 10.42
C THR A 61 14.77 -12.25 11.71
N LYS A 62 14.25 -11.77 12.84
CA LYS A 62 14.40 -12.37 14.18
C LYS A 62 13.11 -13.03 14.66
N ILE A 63 12.13 -13.17 13.79
CA ILE A 63 10.85 -13.81 14.07
C ILE A 63 10.79 -15.13 13.32
N ASP A 64 10.56 -16.21 14.05
CA ASP A 64 10.29 -17.52 13.46
C ASP A 64 8.80 -17.82 13.58
N PRO A 65 8.01 -17.71 12.48
CA PRO A 65 6.57 -17.92 12.54
C PRO A 65 6.15 -19.37 12.78
N TYR A 66 7.09 -20.33 12.67
CA TYR A 66 6.80 -21.75 12.93
C TYR A 66 6.85 -22.10 14.41
N THR A 67 7.72 -21.45 15.17
CA THR A 67 7.98 -21.79 16.58
C THR A 67 7.49 -20.73 17.57
N ASP A 68 7.31 -19.48 17.14
CA ASP A 68 6.83 -18.38 17.99
C ASP A 68 5.33 -18.53 18.27
N LYS A 69 5.01 -19.08 19.45
CA LYS A 69 3.62 -19.31 19.90
C LYS A 69 2.81 -18.03 20.16
N SER A 70 3.48 -16.86 20.20
CA SER A 70 2.79 -15.58 20.35
C SER A 70 2.06 -15.15 19.06
N ILE A 71 2.42 -15.76 17.92
CA ILE A 71 1.82 -15.47 16.61
C ILE A 71 0.64 -16.42 16.41
N PRO A 72 -0.61 -15.94 16.49
CA PRO A 72 -1.80 -16.80 16.38
C PRO A 72 -2.00 -17.29 14.95
N ASP A 73 -2.84 -18.32 14.79
CA ASP A 73 -3.42 -18.65 13.49
C ASP A 73 -4.37 -17.54 13.05
N CYS A 74 -4.50 -17.35 11.74
CA CYS A 74 -5.29 -16.28 11.17
C CYS A 74 -6.00 -16.70 9.87
N ASP A 75 -7.02 -15.94 9.51
CA ASP A 75 -7.72 -16.10 8.25
C ASP A 75 -6.96 -15.47 7.08
N VAL A 76 -6.25 -14.36 7.33
CA VAL A 76 -5.52 -13.56 6.33
C VAL A 76 -4.14 -13.17 6.83
N VAL A 77 -3.13 -13.28 5.98
CA VAL A 77 -1.83 -12.62 6.17
C VAL A 77 -1.76 -11.39 5.27
N LEU A 78 -1.49 -10.21 5.86
CA LEU A 78 -1.29 -8.94 5.15
C LEU A 78 0.15 -8.47 5.26
N GLY A 79 0.64 -7.75 4.23
CA GLY A 79 1.88 -7.00 4.36
C GLY A 79 2.40 -6.39 3.07
N GLY A 80 3.21 -5.33 3.23
CA GLY A 80 3.94 -4.67 2.15
C GLY A 80 5.43 -4.83 2.34
N PHE A 81 6.05 -5.83 1.75
CA PHE A 81 7.49 -6.06 1.91
C PHE A 81 8.31 -5.07 1.06
N PRO A 82 9.49 -4.61 1.55
CA PRO A 82 10.33 -3.65 0.82
C PRO A 82 10.85 -4.19 -0.52
N CYS A 83 10.83 -3.33 -1.55
CA CYS A 83 11.34 -3.66 -2.90
C CYS A 83 12.87 -3.64 -2.99
N GLN A 84 13.58 -3.05 -2.03
CA GLN A 84 15.02 -2.75 -2.12
C GLN A 84 15.91 -4.00 -2.23
N ASP A 85 15.45 -5.15 -1.79
CA ASP A 85 16.24 -6.38 -1.73
C ASP A 85 16.38 -7.10 -3.07
N PHE A 86 15.54 -6.80 -4.05
CA PHE A 86 15.61 -7.49 -5.36
C PHE A 86 16.86 -7.14 -6.17
N SER A 87 17.47 -5.98 -5.96
CA SER A 87 18.74 -5.59 -6.59
C SER A 87 19.96 -6.32 -6.00
N ILE A 88 19.86 -6.82 -4.75
CA ILE A 88 20.94 -7.48 -4.01
C ILE A 88 20.90 -9.01 -4.22
N ILE A 89 19.70 -9.58 -4.30
CA ILE A 89 19.48 -11.03 -4.45
C ILE A 89 20.18 -11.60 -5.70
N TRP A 90 20.29 -10.80 -6.78
CA TRP A 90 20.82 -11.25 -8.07
C TRP A 90 22.33 -11.04 -8.24
N LYS A 91 23.03 -10.43 -7.29
CA LYS A 91 24.49 -10.23 -7.36
C LYS A 91 25.31 -11.35 -6.72
N GLN A 92 24.69 -12.35 -6.10
CA GLN A 92 25.39 -13.49 -5.50
C GLN A 92 24.88 -14.82 -6.06
N PRO A 93 25.54 -15.40 -7.09
CA PRO A 93 25.31 -16.77 -7.50
C PRO A 93 26.05 -17.72 -6.55
N GLY A 94 25.32 -18.38 -5.66
CA GLY A 94 25.86 -19.40 -4.76
C GLY A 94 24.79 -20.23 -4.08
N LEU A 95 24.88 -21.56 -4.24
CA LEU A 95 23.87 -22.56 -3.86
C LEU A 95 23.61 -22.71 -2.35
N ASN A 96 24.29 -21.95 -1.44
CA ASN A 96 24.12 -22.02 0.01
C ASN A 96 24.03 -20.64 0.67
N GLY A 97 23.91 -19.55 -0.09
CA GLY A 97 23.76 -18.19 0.44
C GLY A 97 22.28 -17.84 0.53
N THR A 98 21.86 -17.48 1.72
CA THR A 98 20.70 -16.60 2.00
C THR A 98 19.97 -16.13 0.74
N ARG A 99 19.12 -16.95 0.17
CA ARG A 99 18.13 -16.55 -0.82
C ARG A 99 17.14 -15.66 -0.09
N GLY A 100 17.39 -14.39 0.03
CA GLY A 100 16.51 -13.83 0.89
C GLY A 100 16.36 -12.35 0.80
N GLY A 101 15.43 -11.88 0.14
CA GLY A 101 14.85 -10.61 0.42
C GLY A 101 13.79 -10.75 1.52
N LEU A 102 13.39 -9.64 2.10
CA LEU A 102 12.37 -9.60 3.16
C LEU A 102 11.01 -10.20 2.72
N PHE A 103 10.78 -10.37 1.41
CA PHE A 103 9.60 -11.06 0.90
C PHE A 103 9.51 -12.53 1.33
N ARG A 104 10.66 -13.19 1.62
CA ARG A 104 10.66 -14.56 2.10
C ARG A 104 10.07 -14.70 3.49
N HIS A 105 10.33 -13.72 4.34
CA HIS A 105 9.68 -13.72 5.64
C HIS A 105 8.17 -13.60 5.48
N PHE A 106 7.67 -12.88 4.47
CA PHE A 106 6.25 -12.91 4.15
C PHE A 106 5.80 -14.31 3.75
N ALA A 107 6.52 -14.98 2.85
CA ALA A 107 6.21 -16.34 2.42
C ALA A 107 6.28 -17.36 3.58
N GLU A 108 7.25 -17.22 4.50
CA GLU A 108 7.37 -18.02 5.72
C GLU A 108 6.15 -17.87 6.64
N PHE A 109 5.62 -16.65 6.80
CA PHE A 109 4.38 -16.44 7.55
C PHE A 109 3.18 -17.11 6.88
N VAL A 110 3.05 -16.99 5.56
CA VAL A 110 1.99 -17.69 4.81
C VAL A 110 2.14 -19.20 4.95
N ASP A 111 3.36 -19.71 4.84
CA ASP A 111 3.63 -21.15 4.99
C ASP A 111 3.36 -21.65 6.41
N ALA A 112 3.78 -20.94 7.43
CA ALA A 112 3.58 -21.35 8.83
C ALA A 112 2.11 -21.27 9.25
N LYS A 113 1.37 -20.25 8.82
CA LYS A 113 0.00 -20.00 9.28
C LYS A 113 -1.08 -20.55 8.35
N LYS A 114 -0.73 -20.92 7.10
CA LYS A 114 -1.67 -21.49 6.11
C LYS A 114 -3.01 -20.72 6.03
N PRO A 115 -3.01 -19.38 5.96
CA PRO A 115 -4.22 -18.58 5.94
C PRO A 115 -5.12 -18.97 4.75
N LYS A 116 -6.42 -18.68 4.82
CA LYS A 116 -7.31 -18.88 3.65
C LYS A 116 -6.95 -17.95 2.49
N ALA A 117 -6.42 -16.77 2.82
CA ALA A 117 -5.93 -15.82 1.83
C ALA A 117 -4.74 -15.03 2.37
N PHE A 118 -3.95 -14.48 1.45
CA PHE A 118 -2.96 -13.45 1.78
C PHE A 118 -3.02 -12.29 0.79
N ILE A 119 -2.61 -11.10 1.25
CA ILE A 119 -2.44 -9.93 0.40
C ILE A 119 -1.04 -9.38 0.63
N ALA A 120 -0.24 -9.39 -0.44
CA ALA A 120 1.10 -8.86 -0.46
C ALA A 120 1.15 -7.61 -1.35
N GLU A 121 1.66 -6.49 -0.83
CA GLU A 121 1.75 -5.22 -1.57
C GLU A 121 3.19 -4.92 -1.96
N ASN A 122 3.36 -4.29 -3.15
CA ASN A 122 4.65 -3.74 -3.55
C ASN A 122 4.49 -2.58 -4.55
N VAL A 123 5.58 -1.87 -4.81
CA VAL A 123 5.59 -0.76 -5.77
C VAL A 123 5.52 -1.26 -7.21
N LYS A 124 4.98 -0.43 -8.14
CA LYS A 124 4.93 -0.71 -9.58
C LYS A 124 6.27 -1.15 -10.18
N GLY A 125 7.39 -0.58 -9.69
CA GLY A 125 8.73 -0.92 -10.17
C GLY A 125 9.10 -2.39 -10.05
N LEU A 126 8.40 -3.16 -9.21
CA LEU A 126 8.57 -4.61 -9.11
C LEU A 126 8.24 -5.34 -10.42
N LEU A 127 7.29 -4.82 -11.21
CA LEU A 127 6.88 -5.43 -12.49
C LEU A 127 8.01 -5.52 -13.51
N THR A 128 8.94 -4.56 -13.46
CA THR A 128 10.09 -4.48 -14.39
C THR A 128 11.41 -4.81 -13.72
N ALA A 129 11.41 -5.04 -12.41
CA ALA A 129 12.62 -5.37 -11.68
C ALA A 129 13.26 -6.65 -12.23
N ASN A 130 14.54 -6.54 -12.61
CA ASN A 130 15.32 -7.62 -13.19
C ASN A 130 14.62 -8.28 -14.40
N ASP A 131 14.20 -7.47 -15.38
CA ASP A 131 13.50 -7.90 -16.59
C ASP A 131 12.24 -8.74 -16.31
N GLY A 132 11.52 -8.44 -15.23
CA GLY A 132 10.31 -9.15 -14.81
C GLY A 132 10.56 -10.47 -14.06
N LYS A 133 11.81 -10.88 -13.87
CA LYS A 133 12.14 -12.14 -13.16
C LYS A 133 11.81 -12.08 -11.67
N ALA A 134 11.86 -10.88 -11.07
CA ALA A 134 11.59 -10.71 -9.65
C ALA A 134 10.13 -11.10 -9.32
N ILE A 135 9.18 -10.57 -10.06
CA ILE A 135 7.76 -10.87 -9.83
C ILE A 135 7.42 -12.33 -10.19
N ASP A 136 8.04 -12.90 -11.22
CA ASP A 136 7.86 -14.31 -11.59
C ASP A 136 8.33 -15.24 -10.46
N THR A 137 9.47 -14.93 -9.84
CA THR A 137 9.99 -15.68 -8.68
C THR A 137 9.04 -15.59 -7.49
N ILE A 138 8.54 -14.39 -7.17
CA ILE A 138 7.60 -14.18 -6.06
C ILE A 138 6.33 -15.01 -6.24
N ILE A 139 5.76 -14.99 -7.44
CA ILE A 139 4.55 -15.76 -7.75
C ILE A 139 4.80 -17.25 -7.58
N LYS A 140 5.89 -17.77 -8.13
CA LYS A 140 6.25 -19.19 -8.03
C LYS A 140 6.50 -19.63 -6.58
N ASP A 141 7.16 -18.79 -5.80
CA ASP A 141 7.43 -19.08 -4.39
C ASP A 141 6.10 -19.16 -3.61
N PHE A 142 5.17 -18.22 -3.82
CA PHE A 142 3.86 -18.27 -3.18
C PHE A 142 3.01 -19.47 -3.63
N GLU A 143 3.01 -19.78 -4.91
CA GLU A 143 2.28 -20.94 -5.45
C GLU A 143 2.84 -22.28 -4.96
N SER A 144 4.13 -22.34 -4.59
CA SER A 144 4.78 -23.54 -4.06
C SER A 144 4.44 -23.84 -2.60
N ILE A 145 3.84 -22.91 -1.87
CA ILE A 145 3.46 -23.09 -0.47
C ILE A 145 2.28 -24.09 -0.37
N ALA A 146 2.47 -25.19 0.36
CA ALA A 146 1.40 -26.17 0.57
C ALA A 146 0.26 -25.57 1.45
N PRO A 147 -1.02 -25.89 1.19
CA PRO A 147 -1.53 -26.84 0.21
C PRO A 147 -1.70 -26.31 -1.21
N GLY A 148 -1.18 -25.15 -1.52
CA GLY A 148 -1.26 -24.45 -2.79
C GLY A 148 -2.13 -23.19 -2.71
N TYR A 149 -1.69 -22.14 -3.43
CA TYR A 149 -2.40 -20.86 -3.53
C TYR A 149 -2.56 -20.45 -4.99
N LEU A 150 -3.77 -20.06 -5.37
CA LEU A 150 -4.02 -19.36 -6.62
C LEU A 150 -3.64 -17.90 -6.42
N VAL A 151 -2.57 -17.43 -7.07
CA VAL A 151 -2.01 -16.09 -6.90
C VAL A 151 -2.39 -15.20 -8.08
N LYS A 152 -3.17 -14.16 -7.81
CA LYS A 152 -3.62 -13.18 -8.80
C LYS A 152 -2.96 -11.82 -8.55
N PRO A 153 -1.88 -11.47 -9.28
CA PRO A 153 -1.29 -10.14 -9.21
C PRO A 153 -2.09 -9.14 -10.04
N HIS A 154 -2.26 -7.92 -9.54
CA HIS A 154 -2.86 -6.82 -10.29
C HIS A 154 -2.21 -5.48 -9.94
N LEU A 155 -2.03 -4.62 -10.96
CA LEU A 155 -1.53 -3.25 -10.78
C LEU A 155 -2.70 -2.30 -10.56
N TYR A 156 -2.84 -1.82 -9.34
CA TYR A 156 -3.83 -0.82 -8.97
C TYR A 156 -3.28 0.60 -9.14
N ASN A 157 -4.05 1.48 -9.77
CA ASN A 157 -3.94 2.92 -9.55
C ASN A 157 -5.01 3.31 -8.53
N PHE A 158 -4.63 3.61 -7.32
CA PHE A 158 -5.59 3.83 -6.23
C PHE A 158 -6.51 5.05 -6.44
N ALA A 159 -6.15 5.99 -7.33
CA ALA A 159 -7.07 7.05 -7.73
C ALA A 159 -8.36 6.50 -8.36
N GLU A 160 -8.29 5.35 -9.01
CA GLU A 160 -9.44 4.65 -9.60
C GLU A 160 -10.36 3.99 -8.56
N TYR A 161 -9.97 4.02 -7.28
CA TYR A 161 -10.71 3.46 -6.15
C TYR A 161 -11.03 4.51 -5.07
N GLY A 162 -11.08 5.80 -5.46
CA GLY A 162 -11.52 6.88 -4.59
C GLY A 162 -10.43 7.52 -3.73
N VAL A 163 -9.17 7.20 -3.97
CA VAL A 163 -8.05 7.88 -3.31
C VAL A 163 -7.73 9.18 -4.06
N PRO A 164 -7.62 10.34 -3.39
CA PRO A 164 -7.29 11.61 -4.04
C PRO A 164 -5.80 11.73 -4.41
N GLN A 165 -5.25 10.63 -4.93
CA GLN A 165 -3.84 10.52 -5.28
C GLN A 165 -3.60 9.47 -6.37
N PHE A 166 -2.88 9.83 -7.42
CA PHE A 166 -2.32 8.88 -8.38
C PHE A 166 -1.19 8.09 -7.70
N ARG A 167 -1.49 6.86 -7.31
CA ARG A 167 -0.53 5.96 -6.66
C ARG A 167 -0.69 4.55 -7.18
N GLU A 168 0.30 4.07 -7.91
CA GLU A 168 0.30 2.73 -8.49
C GLU A 168 1.01 1.73 -7.59
N ARG A 169 0.33 0.60 -7.31
CA ARG A 169 0.85 -0.51 -6.49
C ARG A 169 0.44 -1.85 -7.06
N VAL A 170 1.32 -2.81 -6.98
CA VAL A 170 0.99 -4.21 -7.29
C VAL A 170 0.47 -4.87 -6.02
N LEU A 171 -0.71 -5.44 -6.09
CA LEU A 171 -1.23 -6.33 -5.06
C LEU A 171 -1.21 -7.77 -5.57
N PHE A 172 -0.65 -8.67 -4.78
CA PHE A 172 -0.78 -10.11 -4.95
C PHE A 172 -1.87 -10.59 -4.02
N VAL A 173 -2.96 -11.07 -4.57
CA VAL A 173 -4.01 -11.74 -3.79
C VAL A 173 -3.83 -13.23 -4.01
N GLY A 174 -3.46 -13.94 -2.96
CA GLY A 174 -3.35 -15.40 -2.96
C GLY A 174 -4.53 -16.01 -2.19
N VAL A 175 -5.25 -16.91 -2.82
CA VAL A 175 -6.33 -17.68 -2.19
C VAL A 175 -5.97 -19.16 -2.18
N ARG A 176 -6.13 -19.79 -1.03
CA ARG A 176 -5.78 -21.21 -0.85
C ARG A 176 -6.71 -22.10 -1.67
N LEU A 177 -6.12 -23.03 -2.43
CA LEU A 177 -6.84 -23.83 -3.43
C LEU A 177 -8.00 -24.66 -2.86
N ASP A 178 -7.85 -25.18 -1.65
CA ASP A 178 -8.86 -25.99 -0.98
C ASP A 178 -10.14 -25.23 -0.56
N THR A 179 -10.10 -23.88 -0.63
CA THR A 179 -11.27 -23.05 -0.32
C THR A 179 -12.32 -23.07 -1.43
N GLY A 180 -11.92 -23.33 -2.67
CA GLY A 180 -12.79 -23.22 -3.83
C GLY A 180 -13.27 -21.79 -4.13
N PHE A 181 -12.70 -20.75 -3.47
CA PHE A 181 -13.08 -19.36 -3.66
C PHE A 181 -12.27 -18.73 -4.80
N ASN A 182 -12.92 -18.48 -5.94
CA ASN A 182 -12.30 -17.78 -7.04
C ASN A 182 -12.34 -16.27 -6.80
N PHE A 183 -11.24 -15.70 -6.33
CA PHE A 183 -11.12 -14.26 -6.16
C PHE A 183 -11.01 -13.55 -7.51
N ILE A 184 -11.85 -12.55 -7.73
CA ILE A 184 -11.83 -11.69 -8.91
C ILE A 184 -11.62 -10.25 -8.45
N HIS A 185 -10.64 -9.56 -9.04
CA HIS A 185 -10.34 -8.17 -8.69
C HIS A 185 -11.51 -7.23 -8.98
N PRO A 186 -11.77 -6.23 -8.10
CA PRO A 186 -12.83 -5.24 -8.34
C PRO A 186 -12.48 -4.31 -9.50
N LYS A 187 -13.47 -3.96 -10.32
CA LYS A 187 -13.33 -2.90 -11.32
C LYS A 187 -13.10 -1.52 -10.68
N PRO A 188 -12.43 -0.62 -11.39
CA PRO A 188 -12.38 0.79 -11.03
C PRO A 188 -13.77 1.39 -10.77
N THR A 189 -13.88 2.17 -9.68
CA THR A 189 -15.11 2.88 -9.29
C THR A 189 -15.06 4.36 -9.59
N HIS A 190 -13.87 4.90 -9.87
CA HIS A 190 -13.62 6.31 -10.16
C HIS A 190 -12.74 6.47 -11.41
N GLY A 191 -12.90 7.60 -12.09
CA GLY A 191 -12.08 7.96 -13.25
C GLY A 191 -12.86 8.03 -14.56
N PRO A 192 -12.16 8.22 -15.70
CA PRO A 192 -12.81 8.52 -16.98
C PRO A 192 -13.75 7.43 -17.50
N ASN A 193 -13.51 6.17 -17.11
CA ASN A 193 -14.27 5.01 -17.59
C ASN A 193 -15.06 4.32 -16.47
N ALA A 194 -15.31 5.03 -15.36
CA ALA A 194 -16.03 4.53 -14.20
C ALA A 194 -17.25 5.40 -13.90
N ASP A 195 -18.12 4.93 -13.00
CA ASP A 195 -19.38 5.60 -12.65
C ASP A 195 -19.18 6.97 -11.94
N ARG A 196 -18.02 7.18 -11.35
CA ARG A 196 -17.68 8.38 -10.58
C ARG A 196 -16.43 9.06 -11.14
N PRO A 197 -16.37 10.41 -11.14
CA PRO A 197 -15.14 11.12 -11.45
C PRO A 197 -14.06 10.80 -10.38
N TYR A 198 -12.81 11.11 -10.70
CA TYR A 198 -11.75 11.05 -9.68
C TYR A 198 -12.09 11.94 -8.48
N PHE A 199 -11.78 11.48 -7.29
CA PHE A 199 -11.78 12.31 -6.09
C PHE A 199 -10.53 13.19 -6.10
N THR A 200 -10.73 14.51 -6.16
CA THR A 200 -9.65 15.46 -6.39
C THR A 200 -8.90 15.84 -5.10
N ALA A 201 -7.68 16.37 -5.25
CA ALA A 201 -6.92 16.87 -4.11
C ALA A 201 -7.64 18.06 -3.44
N GLY A 202 -8.26 18.94 -4.22
CA GLY A 202 -9.03 20.06 -3.68
C GLY A 202 -10.19 19.61 -2.81
N GLU A 203 -10.99 18.65 -3.26
CA GLU A 203 -12.08 18.07 -2.46
C GLU A 203 -11.58 17.44 -1.17
N ALA A 204 -10.49 16.69 -1.22
CA ALA A 204 -9.90 16.04 -0.05
C ALA A 204 -9.39 17.02 1.00
N LEU A 205 -8.97 18.23 0.60
CA LEU A 205 -8.40 19.22 1.49
C LEU A 205 -9.43 20.19 2.09
N VAL A 206 -10.69 20.13 1.68
CA VAL A 206 -11.74 21.00 2.24
C VAL A 206 -11.84 20.82 3.75
N GLY A 207 -11.67 21.90 4.51
CA GLY A 207 -11.82 21.91 5.98
C GLY A 207 -10.68 21.22 6.74
N VAL A 208 -9.55 20.88 6.08
CA VAL A 208 -8.41 20.23 6.74
C VAL A 208 -7.80 21.10 7.84
N GLU A 209 -7.90 22.41 7.72
CA GLU A 209 -7.39 23.39 8.72
C GLU A 209 -8.05 23.24 10.10
N LYS A 210 -9.20 22.58 10.18
CA LYS A 210 -9.93 22.34 11.43
C LYS A 210 -9.48 21.09 12.18
N VAL A 211 -8.64 20.26 11.55
CA VAL A 211 -8.17 19.01 12.15
C VAL A 211 -7.02 19.31 13.12
N PRO A 212 -7.12 18.91 14.39
CA PRO A 212 -6.15 19.30 15.41
C PRO A 212 -4.86 18.48 15.41
N TYR A 213 -4.83 17.31 14.73
CA TYR A 213 -3.71 16.37 14.82
C TYR A 213 -2.85 16.36 13.56
N ASN A 214 -1.52 16.43 13.76
CA ASN A 214 -0.51 16.33 12.71
C ASN A 214 -0.65 17.39 11.60
N ASN A 215 -1.18 18.56 11.97
CA ASN A 215 -1.50 19.64 11.03
C ASN A 215 -0.61 20.87 11.19
N GLU A 216 0.53 20.72 11.81
CA GLU A 216 1.49 21.79 12.06
C GLU A 216 2.13 22.24 10.74
N HIS A 217 2.15 23.56 10.53
CA HIS A 217 2.82 24.14 9.37
C HIS A 217 4.35 24.07 9.54
N ILE A 218 5.03 23.64 8.47
CA ILE A 218 6.47 23.59 8.44
C ILE A 218 7.00 24.96 8.02
N ASN A 219 7.86 25.58 8.86
CA ASN A 219 8.52 26.82 8.50
C ASN A 219 9.55 26.61 7.39
N ILE A 220 9.49 27.44 6.37
CA ILE A 220 10.44 27.48 5.26
C ILE A 220 11.13 28.84 5.18
N LYS A 221 12.32 28.85 4.57
CA LYS A 221 13.06 30.11 4.33
C LYS A 221 12.27 31.02 3.40
N GLU A 222 12.36 32.35 3.62
CA GLU A 222 11.66 33.33 2.80
C GLU A 222 11.99 33.19 1.29
N LYS A 223 13.25 32.95 0.95
CA LYS A 223 13.66 32.63 -0.41
C LYS A 223 12.88 31.46 -1.03
N THR A 224 12.61 30.41 -0.25
CA THR A 224 11.82 29.26 -0.71
C THR A 224 10.36 29.65 -0.91
N ARG A 225 9.80 30.48 -0.03
CA ARG A 225 8.43 31.00 -0.17
C ARG A 225 8.26 31.81 -1.44
N GLN A 226 9.19 32.75 -1.69
CA GLN A 226 9.20 33.56 -2.91
C GLN A 226 9.30 32.70 -4.17
N MET A 227 10.16 31.67 -4.15
CA MET A 227 10.29 30.73 -5.26
C MET A 227 8.98 29.96 -5.51
N LEU A 228 8.35 29.46 -4.46
CA LEU A 228 7.06 28.76 -4.56
C LEU A 228 5.95 29.66 -5.11
N SER A 229 5.96 30.96 -4.79
CA SER A 229 4.98 31.92 -5.31
C SER A 229 5.07 32.11 -6.83
N LEU A 230 6.22 31.80 -7.44
CA LEU A 230 6.41 31.84 -8.90
C LEU A 230 5.94 30.55 -9.61
N ILE A 231 5.73 29.49 -8.86
CA ILE A 231 5.32 28.19 -9.42
C ILE A 231 3.80 28.14 -9.51
N PRO A 232 3.21 27.90 -10.69
CA PRO A 232 1.77 27.82 -10.87
C PRO A 232 1.17 26.58 -10.22
N GLU A 233 -0.14 26.50 -10.22
CA GLU A 233 -0.88 25.32 -9.81
C GLU A 233 -0.46 24.08 -10.63
N GLY A 234 -0.20 22.95 -9.95
CA GLY A 234 0.28 21.72 -10.58
C GLY A 234 1.71 21.76 -11.10
N GLY A 235 2.32 22.97 -11.12
CA GLY A 235 3.67 23.21 -11.60
C GLY A 235 4.77 22.76 -10.65
N ASN A 236 5.99 22.98 -11.09
CA ASN A 236 7.18 22.61 -10.34
C ASN A 236 8.30 23.63 -10.61
N PHE A 237 9.47 23.37 -10.07
CA PHE A 237 10.63 24.26 -10.19
C PHE A 237 10.97 24.67 -11.64
N THR A 238 10.74 23.83 -12.64
CA THR A 238 11.08 24.13 -14.05
C THR A 238 10.19 25.21 -14.68
N ASP A 239 9.07 25.55 -14.03
CA ASP A 239 8.16 26.61 -14.48
C ASP A 239 8.63 28.02 -14.06
N ILE A 240 9.66 28.12 -13.23
CA ILE A 240 10.30 29.39 -12.88
C ILE A 240 11.09 29.87 -14.10
N PRO A 241 10.91 31.14 -14.57
CA PRO A 241 11.68 31.68 -15.68
C PRO A 241 13.19 31.57 -15.44
N LYS A 242 13.94 31.16 -16.48
CA LYS A 242 15.40 30.90 -16.36
C LYS A 242 16.23 32.12 -16.07
N ASP A 243 15.76 33.32 -16.39
CA ASP A 243 16.34 34.62 -16.09
C ASP A 243 15.98 35.11 -14.67
N ASN A 244 15.08 34.45 -13.98
CA ASN A 244 14.71 34.81 -12.61
C ASN A 244 15.88 34.51 -11.64
N PRO A 245 16.26 35.43 -10.72
CA PRO A 245 17.30 35.19 -9.73
C PRO A 245 17.09 34.00 -8.80
N LEU A 246 15.85 33.52 -8.69
CA LEU A 246 15.49 32.36 -7.88
C LEU A 246 15.60 31.02 -8.63
N TYR A 247 15.86 31.09 -9.97
CA TYR A 247 16.07 29.87 -10.75
C TYR A 247 17.41 29.21 -10.40
N VAL A 248 17.42 27.90 -10.16
CA VAL A 248 18.64 27.12 -9.90
C VAL A 248 18.85 26.10 -11.03
N LYS A 249 19.94 26.31 -11.77
CA LYS A 249 20.32 25.45 -12.91
C LYS A 249 20.60 24.02 -12.41
N GLY A 250 20.08 23.03 -13.15
CA GLY A 250 20.31 21.61 -12.87
C GLY A 250 19.33 20.97 -11.87
N MET A 251 18.33 21.69 -11.38
CA MET A 251 17.24 21.06 -10.60
C MET A 251 16.34 20.18 -11.48
N ILE A 252 15.88 19.11 -10.87
CA ILE A 252 15.02 18.11 -11.55
C ILE A 252 13.53 18.44 -11.38
N SER A 253 12.71 18.07 -12.35
CA SER A 253 11.31 18.49 -12.50
C SER A 253 10.35 18.06 -11.37
N HIS A 254 10.73 17.12 -10.51
CA HIS A 254 9.83 16.72 -9.40
C HIS A 254 10.08 17.51 -8.11
N VAL A 255 11.05 18.44 -8.12
CA VAL A 255 11.37 19.30 -6.96
C VAL A 255 10.43 20.50 -6.91
N TYR A 256 10.03 20.92 -5.73
CA TYR A 256 9.11 22.03 -5.47
C TYR A 256 7.77 21.92 -6.20
N ARG A 257 7.27 20.71 -6.42
CA ARG A 257 5.99 20.48 -7.07
C ARG A 257 4.83 20.93 -6.19
N ARG A 258 4.00 21.80 -6.74
CA ARG A 258 2.73 22.21 -6.13
C ARG A 258 1.60 21.28 -6.54
N ILE A 259 0.63 21.09 -5.65
CA ILE A 259 -0.56 20.30 -5.97
C ILE A 259 -1.41 21.01 -7.02
N LYS A 260 -2.19 20.21 -7.77
CA LYS A 260 -3.26 20.67 -8.62
C LYS A 260 -4.57 20.28 -7.95
N LEU A 261 -5.48 21.24 -7.78
CA LEU A 261 -6.67 21.04 -6.95
C LEU A 261 -7.79 20.26 -7.66
N ASP A 262 -7.88 20.37 -8.98
CA ASP A 262 -8.92 19.76 -9.80
C ASP A 262 -8.60 18.32 -10.28
N GLU A 263 -7.52 17.74 -9.80
CA GLU A 263 -7.14 16.34 -10.07
C GLU A 263 -6.62 15.63 -8.80
N PRO A 264 -6.50 14.29 -8.79
CA PRO A 264 -5.78 13.58 -7.72
C PRO A 264 -4.34 14.06 -7.62
N ALA A 265 -3.83 14.20 -6.40
CA ALA A 265 -2.44 14.58 -6.17
C ALA A 265 -1.46 13.58 -6.80
N LYS A 266 -0.26 14.01 -7.12
CA LYS A 266 0.84 13.09 -7.46
C LYS A 266 1.25 12.30 -6.22
N THR A 267 1.90 11.15 -6.43
CA THR A 267 2.30 10.24 -5.35
C THR A 267 3.00 10.97 -4.20
N ILE A 268 2.43 10.86 -3.00
CA ILE A 268 3.02 11.31 -1.75
C ILE A 268 4.16 10.38 -1.39
N ILE A 269 5.36 10.93 -1.27
CA ILE A 269 6.59 10.15 -1.03
C ILE A 269 7.05 10.23 0.44
N ALA A 270 7.67 9.16 0.90
CA ALA A 270 8.19 9.03 2.26
C ALA A 270 9.49 9.77 2.48
N ALA A 271 10.39 9.67 1.50
CA ALA A 271 11.73 10.22 1.55
C ALA A 271 11.83 11.58 0.85
N GLY A 272 12.91 12.32 1.13
CA GLY A 272 13.27 13.53 0.45
C GLY A 272 13.50 14.70 1.40
N GLY A 273 14.41 15.60 1.00
CA GLY A 273 14.69 16.87 1.66
C GLY A 273 13.77 17.99 1.16
N GLY A 274 14.01 19.20 1.60
CA GLY A 274 13.19 20.40 1.39
C GLY A 274 12.43 20.51 0.07
N GLY A 275 13.09 20.30 -1.07
CA GLY A 275 12.47 20.45 -2.39
C GLY A 275 11.46 19.36 -2.79
N THR A 276 11.39 18.23 -2.07
CA THR A 276 10.52 17.08 -2.41
C THR A 276 9.33 16.91 -1.45
N TRP A 277 9.07 17.90 -0.62
CA TRP A 277 8.01 17.83 0.40
C TRP A 277 6.60 17.67 -0.18
N GLY A 278 6.33 18.11 -1.41
CA GLY A 278 5.01 18.40 -1.93
C GLY A 278 4.47 19.70 -1.32
N TYR A 279 3.97 20.58 -2.17
CA TYR A 279 3.66 21.94 -1.78
C TYR A 279 2.20 22.27 -2.07
N HIS A 280 1.62 23.04 -1.15
CA HIS A 280 0.24 23.48 -1.21
C HIS A 280 0.01 24.51 -2.34
N TYR A 281 -1.23 24.63 -2.79
CA TYR A 281 -1.73 25.69 -3.64
C TYR A 281 -3.10 26.14 -3.09
N PRO A 282 -3.39 27.45 -3.02
CA PRO A 282 -2.59 28.60 -3.47
C PRO A 282 -1.48 29.06 -2.53
N GLU A 283 -1.39 28.54 -1.32
CA GLU A 283 -0.40 28.98 -0.35
C GLU A 283 1.02 28.48 -0.69
N PRO A 284 2.06 29.36 -0.66
CA PRO A 284 3.43 28.98 -0.96
C PRO A 284 4.12 28.32 0.24
N ARG A 285 3.68 27.11 0.62
CA ARG A 285 4.17 26.34 1.76
C ARG A 285 4.19 24.84 1.47
N PRO A 286 4.94 24.05 2.23
CA PRO A 286 4.81 22.61 2.22
C PRO A 286 3.40 22.17 2.64
N LEU A 287 2.96 21.02 2.16
CA LEU A 287 1.78 20.35 2.72
C LEU A 287 2.06 19.96 4.18
N THR A 288 1.07 20.12 5.05
CA THR A 288 1.11 19.56 6.39
C THR A 288 1.03 18.03 6.35
N ASN A 289 1.33 17.37 7.45
CA ASN A 289 1.17 15.92 7.51
C ASN A 289 -0.31 15.50 7.46
N ARG A 290 -1.23 16.30 7.98
CA ARG A 290 -2.68 16.02 7.86
C ARG A 290 -3.17 16.14 6.42
N GLU A 291 -2.73 17.16 5.69
CA GLU A 291 -3.03 17.28 4.27
C GLU A 291 -2.51 16.05 3.49
N ARG A 292 -1.29 15.60 3.77
CA ARG A 292 -0.74 14.37 3.17
C ARG A 292 -1.54 13.14 3.55
N ALA A 293 -1.97 13.03 4.82
CA ALA A 293 -2.76 11.91 5.31
C ALA A 293 -4.12 11.83 4.60
N ARG A 294 -4.81 12.96 4.40
CA ARG A 294 -6.05 13.01 3.61
C ARG A 294 -5.82 12.63 2.15
N LEU A 295 -4.73 13.11 1.53
CA LEU A 295 -4.36 12.71 0.17
C LEU A 295 -4.00 11.21 0.06
N GLN A 296 -3.64 10.57 1.18
CA GLN A 296 -3.48 9.13 1.32
C GLN A 296 -4.75 8.43 1.82
N SER A 297 -5.89 9.14 1.87
CA SER A 297 -7.19 8.65 2.35
C SER A 297 -7.25 8.19 3.80
N PHE A 298 -6.32 8.63 4.66
CA PHE A 298 -6.47 8.43 6.10
C PHE A 298 -7.57 9.35 6.66
N PRO A 299 -8.42 8.86 7.56
CA PRO A 299 -9.42 9.67 8.22
C PRO A 299 -8.79 10.65 9.23
N ASP A 300 -9.55 11.67 9.62
CA ASP A 300 -9.05 12.77 10.44
C ASP A 300 -8.74 12.39 11.90
N ASP A 301 -9.39 11.36 12.40
CA ASP A 301 -9.18 10.80 13.74
C ASP A 301 -7.98 9.84 13.80
N PHE A 302 -7.40 9.45 12.67
CA PHE A 302 -6.19 8.65 12.67
C PHE A 302 -4.99 9.44 13.17
N VAL A 303 -4.39 8.99 14.26
CA VAL A 303 -3.30 9.68 14.95
C VAL A 303 -1.94 9.10 14.57
N PHE A 304 -1.07 9.93 14.01
CA PHE A 304 0.32 9.56 13.77
C PHE A 304 1.21 10.02 14.93
N LYS A 305 2.17 9.20 15.33
CA LYS A 305 3.16 9.47 16.39
C LYS A 305 4.54 9.72 15.78
N GLY A 306 5.35 10.52 16.50
CA GLY A 306 6.72 10.84 16.12
C GLY A 306 6.89 12.28 15.64
N SER A 307 8.11 12.61 15.23
CA SER A 307 8.43 13.94 14.69
C SER A 307 7.72 14.16 13.33
N VAL A 308 7.62 15.43 12.91
CA VAL A 308 7.06 15.80 11.60
C VAL A 308 7.66 15.00 10.45
N THR A 309 8.96 14.72 10.49
CA THR A 309 9.64 13.92 9.45
C THR A 309 9.27 12.44 9.52
N GLU A 310 9.15 11.89 10.72
CA GLU A 310 8.72 10.50 10.92
C GLU A 310 7.28 10.28 10.47
N VAL A 311 6.37 11.19 10.85
CA VAL A 311 4.97 11.13 10.41
C VAL A 311 4.87 11.21 8.89
N ARG A 312 5.62 12.11 8.25
CA ARG A 312 5.68 12.18 6.79
C ARG A 312 6.15 10.86 6.17
N ARG A 313 7.18 10.23 6.76
CA ARG A 313 7.73 8.95 6.29
C ARG A 313 6.68 7.85 6.38
N GLN A 314 5.97 7.76 7.49
CA GLN A 314 4.89 6.80 7.69
C GLN A 314 3.78 6.96 6.65
N ILE A 315 3.29 8.18 6.44
CA ILE A 315 2.24 8.49 5.47
C ILE A 315 2.70 8.13 4.05
N GLY A 316 3.92 8.52 3.67
CA GLY A 316 4.44 8.24 2.33
C GLY A 316 4.68 6.76 2.03
N ASN A 317 5.03 5.96 3.05
CA ASN A 317 5.21 4.52 2.92
C ASN A 317 3.87 3.76 2.93
N ALA A 318 2.84 4.31 3.55
CA ALA A 318 1.58 3.62 3.74
C ALA A 318 0.88 3.27 2.41
N VAL A 319 0.15 2.16 2.45
CA VAL A 319 -0.89 1.85 1.46
C VAL A 319 -2.12 2.70 1.80
N PRO A 320 -2.72 3.41 0.83
CA PRO A 320 -3.93 4.19 1.08
C PRO A 320 -5.10 3.31 1.53
N PRO A 321 -5.70 3.56 2.71
CA PRO A 321 -6.78 2.71 3.23
C PRO A 321 -7.96 2.55 2.27
N GLU A 322 -8.48 3.64 1.70
CA GLU A 322 -9.62 3.60 0.76
C GLU A 322 -9.30 2.76 -0.48
N GLY A 323 -8.05 2.81 -0.97
CA GLY A 323 -7.63 2.09 -2.18
C GLY A 323 -7.73 0.56 -2.07
N VAL A 324 -7.63 0.01 -0.87
CA VAL A 324 -7.66 -1.44 -0.63
C VAL A 324 -9.02 -1.95 -0.12
N ARG A 325 -9.93 -1.07 0.25
CA ARG A 325 -11.27 -1.45 0.72
C ARG A 325 -12.04 -2.29 -0.30
N ALA A 326 -11.95 -1.94 -1.59
CA ALA A 326 -12.60 -2.69 -2.64
C ALA A 326 -12.09 -4.14 -2.71
N VAL A 327 -10.79 -4.35 -2.50
CA VAL A 327 -10.16 -5.69 -2.44
C VAL A 327 -10.65 -6.44 -1.21
N ALA A 328 -10.64 -5.80 -0.03
CA ALA A 328 -11.10 -6.39 1.21
C ALA A 328 -12.57 -6.82 1.12
N ARG A 329 -13.43 -5.96 0.55
CA ARG A 329 -14.86 -6.27 0.32
C ARG A 329 -15.06 -7.45 -0.61
N ARG A 330 -14.27 -7.55 -1.69
CA ARG A 330 -14.33 -8.68 -2.64
C ARG A 330 -13.85 -10.00 -2.05
N LEU A 331 -13.00 -9.93 -1.04
CA LEU A 331 -12.49 -11.11 -0.34
C LEU A 331 -13.43 -11.58 0.79
N MET A 332 -14.30 -10.72 1.32
CA MET A 332 -15.18 -11.03 2.46
C MET A 332 -16.06 -12.29 2.28
N PRO A 333 -16.64 -12.56 1.09
CA PRO A 333 -17.43 -13.77 0.88
C PRO A 333 -16.71 -15.07 1.23
N LEU A 334 -15.38 -15.14 1.08
CA LEU A 334 -14.56 -16.30 1.50
C LEU A 334 -14.76 -16.64 2.99
N PHE A 335 -15.06 -15.65 3.82
CA PHE A 335 -15.16 -15.81 5.28
C PHE A 335 -16.61 -15.88 5.77
N THR A 336 -17.55 -15.26 5.04
CA THR A 336 -18.98 -15.32 5.34
C THR A 336 -19.66 -16.56 4.74
N GLY A 337 -19.01 -17.21 3.78
CA GLY A 337 -19.59 -18.34 3.06
C GLY A 337 -20.52 -17.94 1.92
N ASP A 338 -20.59 -16.66 1.58
CA ASP A 338 -21.48 -16.13 0.53
C ASP A 338 -20.89 -16.35 -0.88
N TYR A 339 -20.51 -17.56 -1.19
CA TYR A 339 -20.01 -17.95 -2.53
C TYR A 339 -20.30 -19.43 -2.80
N THR A 340 -20.31 -19.79 -4.07
CA THR A 340 -20.36 -21.19 -4.52
C THR A 340 -18.94 -21.67 -4.77
N PRO A 341 -18.45 -22.68 -4.03
CA PRO A 341 -17.12 -23.22 -4.26
C PRO A 341 -16.98 -23.82 -5.66
N VAL A 342 -15.84 -23.58 -6.29
CA VAL A 342 -15.46 -24.14 -7.59
C VAL A 342 -14.14 -24.88 -7.48
N ASP A 343 -13.87 -25.78 -8.42
CA ASP A 343 -12.54 -26.36 -8.55
C ASP A 343 -11.57 -25.30 -9.12
N LEU A 344 -10.60 -24.88 -8.33
CA LEU A 344 -9.60 -23.87 -8.72
C LEU A 344 -8.42 -24.48 -9.49
N MET A 345 -8.27 -25.80 -9.54
CA MET A 345 -7.12 -26.44 -10.17
C MET A 345 -7.00 -26.14 -11.67
N PRO A 346 -8.08 -26.13 -12.47
CA PRO A 346 -7.97 -25.78 -13.89
C PRO A 346 -7.43 -24.36 -14.10
N GLU A 347 -7.89 -23.38 -13.31
CA GLU A 347 -7.40 -22.00 -13.40
C GLU A 347 -5.96 -21.87 -12.90
N TYR A 348 -5.62 -22.52 -11.80
CA TYR A 348 -4.25 -22.58 -11.27
C TYR A 348 -3.26 -23.13 -12.32
N GLU A 349 -3.56 -24.29 -12.93
CA GLU A 349 -2.70 -24.91 -13.94
C GLU A 349 -2.60 -24.06 -15.22
N LYS A 350 -3.68 -23.34 -15.59
CA LYS A 350 -3.70 -22.39 -16.68
C LYS A 350 -2.76 -21.21 -16.39
N MET A 351 -2.92 -20.56 -15.23
CA MET A 351 -2.15 -19.38 -14.85
C MET A 351 -0.66 -19.72 -14.64
N LYS A 352 -0.34 -20.89 -14.15
CA LYS A 352 1.03 -21.37 -13.95
C LYS A 352 1.85 -21.43 -15.24
N LYS A 353 1.20 -21.59 -16.39
CA LYS A 353 1.82 -21.63 -17.71
C LYS A 353 1.99 -20.25 -18.35
N MET A 354 1.38 -19.21 -17.77
CA MET A 354 1.42 -17.85 -18.29
C MET A 354 2.72 -17.15 -17.89
N THR A 355 3.22 -16.32 -18.78
CA THR A 355 4.18 -15.28 -18.41
C THR A 355 3.52 -14.28 -17.46
N VAL A 356 4.32 -13.51 -16.72
CA VAL A 356 3.80 -12.46 -15.83
C VAL A 356 2.91 -11.46 -16.58
N LYS A 357 3.30 -11.08 -17.80
CA LYS A 357 2.51 -10.16 -18.64
C LYS A 357 1.15 -10.74 -18.99
N GLU A 358 1.11 -11.96 -19.50
CA GLU A 358 -0.14 -12.67 -19.82
C GLU A 358 -1.03 -12.83 -18.59
N ARG A 359 -0.43 -13.13 -17.42
CA ARG A 359 -1.16 -13.28 -16.15
C ARG A 359 -1.80 -11.97 -15.73
N LEU A 360 -1.09 -10.84 -15.79
CA LEU A 360 -1.63 -9.51 -15.49
C LEU A 360 -2.76 -9.12 -16.46
N GLU A 361 -2.60 -9.39 -17.75
CA GLU A 361 -3.63 -9.13 -18.76
C GLU A 361 -4.88 -10.01 -18.52
N TYR A 362 -4.67 -11.29 -18.24
CA TYR A 362 -5.75 -12.24 -17.93
C TYR A 362 -6.52 -11.79 -16.68
N VAL A 363 -5.84 -11.54 -15.59
CA VAL A 363 -6.46 -11.07 -14.33
C VAL A 363 -7.23 -9.77 -14.54
N SER A 364 -6.69 -8.83 -15.30
CA SER A 364 -7.35 -7.57 -15.62
C SER A 364 -8.61 -7.75 -16.48
N SER A 365 -8.63 -8.75 -17.37
CA SER A 365 -9.79 -9.02 -18.24
C SER A 365 -10.97 -9.63 -17.46
N GLU A 366 -10.74 -10.24 -16.30
CA GLU A 366 -11.76 -10.87 -15.47
C GLU A 366 -12.42 -9.94 -14.45
N MET A 367 -11.91 -8.71 -14.25
CA MET A 367 -12.39 -7.78 -13.22
C MET A 367 -13.89 -7.54 -13.27
N ILE A 368 -14.54 -7.46 -12.07
CA ILE A 368 -16.00 -7.27 -11.91
C ILE A 368 -16.36 -6.25 -10.83
#